data_e9240a4abe7629edb77ce3cd8eeb0979
#
_entry.id   e9240a4abe7629edb77ce3cd8eeb0979
#
_cell.length_a   1.000
_cell.length_b   1.000
_cell.length_c   1.000
_cell.angle_alpha   90.00
_cell.angle_beta   90.00
_cell.angle_gamma   90.00
#
_symmetry.space_group_name_H-M   'P 1'
#
loop_
_entity.id
_entity.type
_entity.pdbx_description
1 polymer ?
#
loop_
_entity_poly.entity_id
_entity_poly.type
_entity_poly.pdbx_seq_one_letter_code
_entity_poly.pdbx_strand_id
1 'polypeptide(L)'
;MTKKPKLMVVDDERDICNFVKSFFEMRGFEVCAALNGDEAMTKLMKEKPDVVILDVMMRHGREGLDVLPQIKKAIPLVKVLMVTGVEDADTIELAKRLGADDYITKPLVLEYLESTVVKKIGLLTKAL
;
A
#
# COMPACT_ATOMS: atom_id res chain seq x y z
N MET A 1 -3.65 7.50 25.11
CA MET A 1 -4.21 6.46 24.24
C MET A 1 -3.53 6.47 22.89
N THR A 2 -3.04 5.35 22.46
CA THR A 2 -2.45 5.21 21.15
C THR A 2 -3.54 5.10 20.09
N LYS A 3 -3.46 5.96 19.10
CA LYS A 3 -4.36 5.93 17.96
C LYS A 3 -4.06 4.71 17.11
N LYS A 4 -5.09 4.03 16.62
CA LYS A 4 -4.89 2.92 15.67
C LYS A 4 -4.20 3.43 14.41
N PRO A 5 -3.18 2.72 13.91
CA PRO A 5 -2.57 3.09 12.64
C PRO A 5 -3.57 2.88 11.50
N LYS A 6 -3.51 3.77 10.52
CA LYS A 6 -4.37 3.70 9.32
C LYS A 6 -3.61 3.20 8.12
N LEU A 7 -4.20 2.26 7.42
CA LEU A 7 -3.64 1.68 6.22
C LEU A 7 -4.63 1.86 5.06
N MET A 8 -4.13 2.27 3.91
CA MET A 8 -4.93 2.29 2.68
C MET A 8 -4.37 1.25 1.72
N VAL A 9 -5.23 0.38 1.20
CA VAL A 9 -4.84 -0.57 0.16
C VAL A 9 -5.41 -0.10 -1.17
N VAL A 10 -4.54 -0.02 -2.19
CA VAL A 10 -4.91 0.42 -3.54
C VAL A 10 -4.64 -0.72 -4.51
N ASP A 11 -5.70 -1.31 -5.02
CA ASP A 11 -5.64 -2.45 -5.95
C ASP A 11 -6.95 -2.47 -6.72
N ASP A 12 -6.91 -2.73 -8.02
CA ASP A 12 -8.12 -2.74 -8.84
C ASP A 12 -8.97 -3.99 -8.66
N GLU A 13 -8.45 -4.99 -7.95
CA GLU A 13 -9.20 -6.20 -7.62
C GLU A 13 -9.84 -6.06 -6.24
N ARG A 14 -11.17 -5.97 -6.23
CA ARG A 14 -11.94 -5.79 -4.99
C ARG A 14 -11.68 -6.90 -3.98
N ASP A 15 -11.54 -8.14 -4.44
CA ASP A 15 -11.30 -9.27 -3.55
C ASP A 15 -9.98 -9.16 -2.81
N ILE A 16 -8.96 -8.65 -3.48
CA ILE A 16 -7.65 -8.42 -2.84
C ILE A 16 -7.78 -7.31 -1.79
N CYS A 17 -8.46 -6.21 -2.12
CA CYS A 17 -8.70 -5.15 -1.16
C CYS A 17 -9.44 -5.66 0.07
N ASN A 18 -10.48 -6.47 -0.12
CA ASN A 18 -11.25 -7.03 0.99
C ASN A 18 -10.41 -7.97 1.85
N PHE A 19 -9.60 -8.80 1.22
CA PHE A 19 -8.73 -9.73 1.93
C PHE A 19 -7.69 -9.01 2.78
N VAL A 20 -7.00 -8.03 2.20
CA VAL A 20 -6.00 -7.24 2.91
C VAL A 20 -6.64 -6.44 4.04
N LYS A 21 -7.81 -5.86 3.77
CA LYS A 21 -8.55 -5.09 4.76
C LYS A 21 -8.90 -5.95 5.97
N SER A 22 -9.51 -7.12 5.74
CA SER A 22 -9.88 -8.02 6.84
C SER A 22 -8.66 -8.45 7.64
N PHE A 23 -7.58 -8.78 6.96
CA PHE A 23 -6.35 -9.22 7.60
C PHE A 23 -5.80 -8.17 8.56
N PHE A 24 -5.68 -6.93 8.12
CA PHE A 24 -5.09 -5.88 8.93
C PHE A 24 -6.05 -5.34 9.99
N GLU A 25 -7.36 -5.33 9.72
CA GLU A 25 -8.33 -4.94 10.74
C GLU A 25 -8.28 -5.86 11.95
N MET A 26 -8.08 -7.15 11.72
CA MET A 26 -7.94 -8.12 12.82
C MET A 26 -6.67 -7.88 13.63
N ARG A 27 -5.73 -7.11 13.13
CA ARG A 27 -4.47 -6.79 13.79
C ARG A 27 -4.41 -5.37 14.34
N GLY A 28 -5.56 -4.71 14.44
CA GLY A 28 -5.65 -3.42 15.09
C GLY A 28 -5.46 -2.21 14.20
N PHE A 29 -5.48 -2.40 12.87
CA PHE A 29 -5.39 -1.29 11.92
C PHE A 29 -6.80 -0.81 11.53
N GLU A 30 -6.91 0.48 11.25
CA GLU A 30 -8.03 0.98 10.46
C GLU A 30 -7.62 0.89 9.01
N VAL A 31 -8.48 0.34 8.15
CA VAL A 31 -8.14 0.11 6.75
C VAL A 31 -9.20 0.71 5.84
N CYS A 32 -8.76 1.47 4.84
CA CYS A 32 -9.59 1.90 3.74
C CYS A 32 -9.01 1.35 2.44
N ALA A 33 -9.84 1.29 1.41
CA ALA A 33 -9.45 0.70 0.13
C ALA A 33 -9.82 1.63 -1.01
N ALA A 34 -9.01 1.61 -2.06
CA ALA A 34 -9.26 2.33 -3.30
C ALA A 34 -9.00 1.39 -4.47
N LEU A 35 -9.82 1.50 -5.51
CA LEU A 35 -9.77 0.60 -6.65
C LEU A 35 -9.04 1.18 -7.87
N ASN A 36 -8.62 2.42 -7.77
CA ASN A 36 -7.88 3.10 -8.85
C ASN A 36 -7.17 4.33 -8.28
N GLY A 37 -6.38 4.99 -9.12
CA GLY A 37 -5.58 6.14 -8.70
C GLY A 37 -6.40 7.34 -8.26
N ASP A 38 -7.49 7.66 -8.97
CA ASP A 38 -8.33 8.80 -8.62
C ASP A 38 -8.99 8.60 -7.26
N GLU A 39 -9.53 7.41 -7.03
CA GLU A 39 -10.13 7.06 -5.75
C GLU A 39 -9.09 7.08 -4.63
N ALA A 40 -7.87 6.61 -4.94
CA ALA A 40 -6.77 6.62 -3.98
C ALA A 40 -6.45 8.04 -3.52
N MET A 41 -6.35 9.00 -4.46
CA MET A 41 -6.04 10.38 -4.11
C MET A 41 -7.15 11.03 -3.30
N THR A 42 -8.41 10.77 -3.65
CA THR A 42 -9.56 11.29 -2.90
C THR A 42 -9.54 10.78 -1.46
N LYS A 43 -9.36 9.46 -1.30
CA LYS A 43 -9.33 8.84 0.03
C LYS A 43 -8.09 9.22 0.83
N LEU A 44 -6.96 9.39 0.16
CA LEU A 44 -5.72 9.82 0.81
C LEU A 44 -5.93 11.13 1.56
N MET A 45 -6.56 12.10 0.91
CA MET A 45 -6.77 13.42 1.51
C MET A 45 -7.81 13.39 2.62
N LYS A 46 -8.79 12.51 2.50
CA LYS A 46 -9.85 12.37 3.50
C LYS A 46 -9.42 11.56 4.72
N GLU A 47 -8.81 10.40 4.48
CA GLU A 47 -8.46 9.45 5.53
C GLU A 47 -7.10 9.67 6.15
N LYS A 48 -6.17 10.26 5.42
CA LYS A 48 -4.78 10.53 5.85
C LYS A 48 -4.12 9.29 6.47
N PRO A 49 -3.96 8.23 5.68
CA PRO A 49 -3.37 6.99 6.19
C PRO A 49 -1.90 7.18 6.57
N ASP A 50 -1.44 6.33 7.48
CA ASP A 50 -0.02 6.29 7.86
C ASP A 50 0.80 5.52 6.84
N VAL A 51 0.19 4.51 6.21
CA VAL A 51 0.84 3.67 5.22
C VAL A 51 -0.13 3.32 4.09
N VAL A 52 0.41 3.22 2.88
CA VAL A 52 -0.35 2.83 1.68
C VAL A 52 0.30 1.59 1.09
N ILE A 53 -0.50 0.56 0.86
CA ILE A 53 -0.10 -0.59 0.03
C ILE A 53 -0.62 -0.30 -1.37
N LEU A 54 0.29 -0.11 -2.32
CA LEU A 54 -0.04 0.40 -3.66
C LEU A 54 0.42 -0.58 -4.74
N ASP A 55 -0.55 -1.12 -5.47
CA ASP A 55 -0.26 -2.02 -6.59
C ASP A 55 0.35 -1.24 -7.76
N VAL A 56 1.44 -1.76 -8.31
CA VAL A 56 2.08 -1.17 -9.49
C VAL A 56 1.17 -1.29 -10.71
N MET A 57 0.65 -2.50 -10.95
CA MET A 57 -0.16 -2.78 -12.14
C MET A 57 -1.64 -2.75 -11.79
N MET A 58 -2.36 -1.84 -12.42
CA MET A 58 -3.81 -1.74 -12.30
C MET A 58 -4.41 -1.71 -13.71
N ARG A 59 -5.72 -1.45 -13.80
CA ARG A 59 -6.47 -1.53 -15.06
C ARG A 59 -5.79 -0.80 -16.23
N HIS A 60 -5.16 0.32 -15.97
CA HIS A 60 -4.52 1.14 -16.99
C HIS A 60 -3.00 0.96 -16.98
N GLY A 61 -2.53 -0.27 -16.79
CA GLY A 61 -1.11 -0.59 -16.82
C GLY A 61 -0.41 -0.20 -15.53
N ARG A 62 0.72 0.49 -15.63
CA ARG A 62 1.58 0.83 -14.49
C ARG A 62 1.07 2.05 -13.71
N GLU A 63 -0.24 2.15 -13.55
CA GLU A 63 -0.91 3.27 -12.88
C GLU A 63 -0.35 3.54 -11.48
N GLY A 64 0.03 2.50 -10.74
CA GLY A 64 0.61 2.67 -9.41
C GLY A 64 1.87 3.50 -9.40
N LEU A 65 2.71 3.39 -10.43
CA LEU A 65 3.93 4.21 -10.54
C LEU A 65 3.62 5.68 -10.81
N ASP A 66 2.51 5.96 -11.48
CA ASP A 66 2.07 7.33 -11.73
C ASP A 66 1.45 7.96 -10.48
N VAL A 67 0.75 7.16 -9.69
CA VAL A 67 0.09 7.63 -8.47
C VAL A 67 1.09 7.86 -7.34
N LEU A 68 2.14 7.05 -7.27
CA LEU A 68 3.12 7.11 -6.19
C LEU A 68 3.69 8.52 -5.94
N PRO A 69 4.23 9.23 -6.94
CA PRO A 69 4.76 10.57 -6.68
C PRO A 69 3.66 11.56 -6.27
N GLN A 70 2.42 11.38 -6.74
CA GLN A 70 1.31 12.22 -6.33
C GLN A 70 1.00 12.03 -4.85
N ILE A 71 1.02 10.79 -4.38
CA ILE A 71 0.81 10.47 -2.95
C ILE A 71 1.90 11.12 -2.10
N LYS A 72 3.15 10.95 -2.49
CA LYS A 72 4.29 11.49 -1.71
C LYS A 72 4.32 13.01 -1.72
N LYS A 73 3.88 13.63 -2.81
CA LYS A 73 3.77 15.08 -2.89
C LYS A 73 2.65 15.60 -1.97
N ALA A 74 1.51 14.90 -1.95
CA ALA A 74 0.36 15.32 -1.15
C ALA A 74 0.60 15.14 0.34
N ILE A 75 1.18 14.00 0.75
CA ILE A 75 1.48 13.69 2.15
C ILE A 75 2.90 13.12 2.23
N PRO A 76 3.92 13.99 2.34
CA PRO A 76 5.32 13.53 2.30
C PRO A 76 5.72 12.50 3.34
N LEU A 77 5.05 12.49 4.50
CA LEU A 77 5.40 11.56 5.58
C LEU A 77 4.70 10.21 5.49
N VAL A 78 3.75 10.05 4.55
CA VAL A 78 3.08 8.75 4.38
C VAL A 78 4.09 7.72 3.88
N LYS A 79 3.99 6.50 4.40
CA LYS A 79 4.84 5.41 3.94
C LYS A 79 4.12 4.65 2.84
N VAL A 80 4.84 4.30 1.78
CA VAL A 80 4.26 3.58 0.64
C VAL A 80 5.00 2.27 0.44
N LEU A 81 4.25 1.18 0.49
CA LEU A 81 4.71 -0.17 0.23
C LEU A 81 4.17 -0.58 -1.14
N MET A 82 5.05 -0.70 -2.11
CA MET A 82 4.63 -1.08 -3.48
C MET A 82 4.40 -2.57 -3.59
N VAL A 83 3.40 -2.94 -4.38
CA VAL A 83 3.14 -4.35 -4.70
C VAL A 83 3.45 -4.58 -6.18
N THR A 84 4.34 -5.51 -6.45
CA THR A 84 4.72 -5.86 -7.83
C THR A 84 4.43 -7.33 -8.10
N GLY A 85 3.97 -7.63 -9.32
CA GLY A 85 3.66 -9.01 -9.71
C GLY A 85 4.88 -9.83 -10.10
N VAL A 86 5.99 -9.18 -10.38
CA VAL A 86 7.22 -9.83 -10.82
C VAL A 86 8.40 -9.12 -10.17
N GLU A 87 9.44 -9.88 -9.80
CA GLU A 87 10.69 -9.29 -9.37
C GLU A 87 11.39 -8.68 -10.58
N ASP A 88 10.98 -7.47 -10.91
CA ASP A 88 11.58 -6.68 -11.97
C ASP A 88 12.45 -5.62 -11.31
N ALA A 89 13.76 -5.82 -11.37
CA ALA A 89 14.71 -4.92 -10.74
C ALA A 89 14.55 -3.46 -11.20
N ASP A 90 14.23 -3.26 -12.48
CA ASP A 90 14.04 -1.91 -13.02
C ASP A 90 12.80 -1.24 -12.46
N THR A 91 11.71 -1.98 -12.31
CA THR A 91 10.47 -1.45 -11.73
C THR A 91 10.67 -1.13 -10.25
N ILE A 92 11.34 -2.01 -9.52
CA ILE A 92 11.64 -1.79 -8.09
C ILE A 92 12.51 -0.55 -7.93
N GLU A 93 13.55 -0.42 -8.74
CA GLU A 93 14.45 0.72 -8.70
C GLU A 93 13.71 2.02 -9.01
N LEU A 94 12.85 2.01 -10.03
CA LEU A 94 12.04 3.17 -10.39
C LEU A 94 11.10 3.55 -9.25
N ALA A 95 10.43 2.57 -8.64
CA ALA A 95 9.53 2.82 -7.52
C ALA A 95 10.28 3.49 -6.36
N LYS A 96 11.47 3.02 -6.05
CA LYS A 96 12.30 3.63 -5.01
C LYS A 96 12.65 5.08 -5.33
N ARG A 97 13.01 5.37 -6.56
CA ARG A 97 13.30 6.75 -6.99
C ARG A 97 12.09 7.65 -6.88
N LEU A 98 10.89 7.10 -7.11
CA LEU A 98 9.64 7.84 -7.03
C LEU A 98 9.14 8.01 -5.58
N GLY A 99 9.84 7.43 -4.62
CA GLY A 99 9.56 7.63 -3.21
C GLY A 99 8.97 6.45 -2.45
N ALA A 100 8.94 5.26 -3.05
CA ALA A 100 8.48 4.07 -2.34
C ALA A 100 9.43 3.75 -1.19
N ASP A 101 8.85 3.40 -0.04
CA ASP A 101 9.63 3.08 1.15
C ASP A 101 10.08 1.63 1.18
N ASP A 102 9.30 0.73 0.55
CA ASP A 102 9.65 -0.67 0.43
C ASP A 102 8.76 -1.31 -0.63
N TYR A 103 8.94 -2.59 -0.88
CA TYR A 103 8.11 -3.31 -1.84
C TYR A 103 7.82 -4.74 -1.35
N ILE A 104 6.74 -5.32 -1.87
CA ILE A 104 6.37 -6.72 -1.70
C ILE A 104 5.94 -7.28 -3.04
N THR A 105 5.88 -8.60 -3.14
CA THR A 105 5.55 -9.28 -4.41
C THR A 105 4.23 -10.03 -4.30
N LYS A 106 3.50 -10.12 -5.42
CA LYS A 106 2.29 -10.95 -5.51
C LYS A 106 2.71 -12.42 -5.70
N PRO A 107 1.87 -13.37 -5.30
CA PRO A 107 0.53 -13.22 -4.74
C PRO A 107 0.55 -12.87 -3.25
N LEU A 108 -0.46 -12.09 -2.82
CA LEU A 108 -0.62 -11.71 -1.42
C LEU A 108 -1.42 -12.80 -0.68
N VAL A 109 -0.78 -13.93 -0.46
CA VAL A 109 -1.41 -15.05 0.25
C VAL A 109 -1.23 -14.88 1.75
N LEU A 110 -2.07 -15.57 2.54
CA LEU A 110 -2.12 -15.42 3.99
C LEU A 110 -0.75 -15.61 4.66
N GLU A 111 -0.04 -16.67 4.29
CA GLU A 111 1.28 -16.95 4.87
C GLU A 111 2.28 -15.83 4.64
N TYR A 112 2.24 -15.23 3.45
CA TYR A 112 3.12 -14.13 3.11
C TYR A 112 2.76 -12.88 3.89
N LEU A 113 1.47 -12.59 4.04
CA LEU A 113 1.03 -11.47 4.86
C LEU A 113 1.50 -11.64 6.30
N GLU A 114 1.33 -12.83 6.87
CA GLU A 114 1.71 -13.10 8.26
C GLU A 114 3.23 -13.07 8.49
N SER A 115 4.01 -13.63 7.57
CA SER A 115 5.45 -13.77 7.75
C SER A 115 6.24 -12.53 7.36
N THR A 116 5.77 -11.79 6.36
CA THR A 116 6.58 -10.75 5.72
C THR A 116 5.91 -9.38 5.74
N VAL A 117 4.67 -9.30 5.24
CA VAL A 117 4.03 -8.00 5.03
C VAL A 117 3.74 -7.31 6.37
N VAL A 118 3.26 -8.05 7.36
CA VAL A 118 3.01 -7.50 8.70
C VAL A 118 4.29 -6.87 9.28
N LYS A 119 5.42 -7.54 9.12
CA LYS A 119 6.70 -7.03 9.63
C LYS A 119 7.10 -5.75 8.93
N LYS A 120 6.97 -5.69 7.61
CA LYS A 120 7.30 -4.50 6.84
C LYS A 120 6.40 -3.33 7.22
N ILE A 121 5.11 -3.57 7.34
CA ILE A 121 4.15 -2.55 7.76
C ILE A 121 4.47 -2.06 9.17
N GLY A 122 4.78 -2.98 10.07
CA GLY A 122 5.16 -2.62 11.44
C GLY A 122 6.40 -1.73 11.50
N LEU A 123 7.41 -2.06 10.71
CA LEU A 123 8.63 -1.25 10.64
C LEU A 123 8.36 0.13 10.05
N LEU A 124 7.52 0.21 9.04
CA LEU A 124 7.19 1.48 8.39
C LEU A 124 6.33 2.37 9.28
N THR A 125 5.43 1.79 10.06
CA THR A 125 4.51 2.56 10.91
C THR A 125 4.97 2.61 12.36
N LYS A 126 5.91 1.76 12.74
CA LYS A 126 6.33 1.54 14.14
C LYS A 126 5.14 1.15 15.02
N ALA A 127 4.21 0.39 14.43
CA ALA A 127 2.96 0.00 15.09
C ALA A 127 3.05 -1.36 15.79
N LEU A 128 4.12 -2.10 15.61
CA LEU A 128 4.31 -3.42 16.21
C LEU A 128 5.35 -3.38 17.31
#